data_54d4defcf1a949ed59601f5ede8ba2b8
#
_entry.id   54d4defcf1a949ed59601f5ede8ba2b8
#
_cell.length_a   1.000
_cell.length_b   1.000
_cell.length_c   1.000
_cell.angle_alpha   90.00
_cell.angle_beta   90.00
_cell.angle_gamma   90.00
#
_symmetry.space_group_name_H-M   'P 1'
#
loop_
_entity.id
_entity.type
_entity.pdbx_description
1 polymer ?
#
loop_
_entity_poly.entity_id
_entity_poly.type
_entity_poly.pdbx_seq_one_letter_code
_entity_poly.pdbx_strand_id
1 'polypeptide(L)'
;MDHEKCLLMAHHNKFVILALTISLWPFSAIASEARAFLIQSLEEIKSMQSFFEQGMGSSDKSVTGQLLFQRPNLFRMEISPPVSQSITSDGQSLWTYDKDLEQVVVKDLKNSLSEMPFMKLLSEPRAFLEGKEIESLSEDEKRFKIAIKENESPIEFVELDFSSGLISRIFVGSRVGAPLEVFFNQMSLLERLPNEEFIFVLPQNIDLIDNR
;
A
#
# COMPACT_ATOMS: atom_id res chain seq x y z
N MET A 1 -37.29 -87.48 -25.08
CA MET A 1 -37.85 -86.64 -26.14
C MET A 1 -38.41 -85.43 -25.44
N ASP A 2 -37.92 -84.29 -25.47
CA ASP A 2 -37.10 -83.43 -26.30
C ASP A 2 -36.46 -82.35 -25.47
N HIS A 3 -35.34 -81.96 -25.94
CA HIS A 3 -34.47 -80.91 -25.37
C HIS A 3 -35.04 -79.57 -25.69
N GLU A 4 -35.09 -78.66 -24.69
CA GLU A 4 -35.03 -77.23 -24.97
C GLU A 4 -33.88 -76.51 -24.19
N LYS A 5 -33.03 -75.96 -24.99
CA LYS A 5 -31.88 -75.24 -24.56
C LYS A 5 -32.26 -73.86 -24.07
N CYS A 6 -32.02 -73.56 -22.79
CA CYS A 6 -32.11 -72.21 -22.24
C CYS A 6 -30.91 -71.42 -22.58
N LEU A 7 -31.09 -70.40 -23.43
CA LEU A 7 -30.01 -69.45 -23.86
C LEU A 7 -29.91 -68.33 -22.85
N LEU A 8 -28.78 -68.30 -22.08
CA LEU A 8 -28.49 -67.25 -21.15
C LEU A 8 -27.99 -66.02 -21.92
N MET A 9 -28.79 -64.96 -22.02
CA MET A 9 -28.36 -63.64 -22.49
C MET A 9 -27.70 -62.93 -21.35
N ALA A 10 -26.36 -62.77 -21.45
CA ALA A 10 -25.57 -61.91 -20.58
C ALA A 10 -25.75 -60.43 -21.00
N HIS A 11 -26.46 -59.66 -20.19
CA HIS A 11 -26.51 -58.20 -20.33
C HIS A 11 -25.22 -57.60 -19.81
N HIS A 12 -24.37 -57.11 -20.72
CA HIS A 12 -23.21 -56.28 -20.37
C HIS A 12 -23.71 -54.87 -20.08
N ASN A 13 -23.82 -54.54 -18.81
CA ASN A 13 -24.09 -53.18 -18.34
C ASN A 13 -22.78 -52.35 -18.40
N LYS A 14 -22.61 -51.58 -19.49
CA LYS A 14 -21.50 -50.68 -19.62
C LYS A 14 -21.75 -49.44 -18.74
N PHE A 15 -21.20 -49.43 -17.53
CA PHE A 15 -21.09 -48.20 -16.74
C PHE A 15 -20.15 -47.24 -17.41
N VAL A 16 -20.68 -46.19 -18.05
CA VAL A 16 -19.91 -45.05 -18.50
C VAL A 16 -19.65 -44.17 -17.29
N ILE A 17 -18.46 -44.28 -16.72
CA ILE A 17 -17.98 -43.35 -15.69
C ILE A 17 -17.63 -42.02 -16.41
N LEU A 18 -18.56 -41.07 -16.33
CA LEU A 18 -18.32 -39.69 -16.75
C LEU A 18 -17.39 -39.06 -15.72
N ALA A 19 -16.08 -39.07 -16.00
CA ALA A 19 -15.11 -38.38 -15.20
C ALA A 19 -15.33 -36.85 -15.33
N LEU A 20 -15.97 -36.26 -14.33
CA LEU A 20 -16.13 -34.81 -14.20
C LEU A 20 -14.76 -34.24 -13.82
N THR A 21 -13.97 -33.84 -14.80
CA THR A 21 -12.72 -33.08 -14.55
C THR A 21 -13.13 -31.72 -14.09
N ILE A 22 -13.17 -31.51 -12.77
CA ILE A 22 -13.24 -30.18 -12.17
C ILE A 22 -11.89 -29.54 -12.46
N SER A 23 -11.85 -28.65 -13.46
CA SER A 23 -10.71 -27.78 -13.70
C SER A 23 -10.65 -26.77 -12.53
N LEU A 24 -9.82 -27.10 -11.54
CA LEU A 24 -9.37 -26.14 -10.55
C LEU A 24 -8.55 -25.07 -11.29
N TRP A 25 -9.20 -24.02 -11.74
CA TRP A 25 -8.52 -22.84 -12.29
C TRP A 25 -7.70 -22.20 -11.17
N PRO A 26 -6.45 -21.81 -11.46
CA PRO A 26 -5.52 -21.39 -10.42
C PRO A 26 -5.81 -19.95 -9.97
N PHE A 27 -6.66 -19.80 -8.98
CA PHE A 27 -6.77 -18.54 -8.23
C PHE A 27 -5.42 -18.08 -7.66
N SER A 28 -4.49 -19.00 -7.45
CA SER A 28 -3.13 -18.73 -6.98
C SER A 28 -2.26 -17.96 -7.98
N ALA A 29 -2.51 -18.05 -9.28
CA ALA A 29 -1.66 -17.40 -10.29
C ALA A 29 -1.89 -15.89 -10.33
N ILE A 30 -3.13 -15.42 -10.22
CA ILE A 30 -3.49 -13.99 -10.27
C ILE A 30 -2.93 -13.24 -9.07
N ALA A 31 -3.04 -13.79 -7.87
CA ALA A 31 -2.48 -13.18 -6.66
C ALA A 31 -0.93 -13.10 -6.70
N SER A 32 -0.29 -14.10 -7.32
CA SER A 32 1.16 -14.10 -7.53
C SER A 32 1.60 -13.00 -8.51
N GLU A 33 0.85 -12.79 -9.58
CA GLU A 33 1.13 -11.75 -10.59
C GLU A 33 0.93 -10.35 -10.02
N ALA A 34 -0.17 -10.10 -9.32
CA ALA A 34 -0.44 -8.84 -8.63
C ALA A 34 0.67 -8.48 -7.62
N ARG A 35 1.11 -9.45 -6.83
CA ARG A 35 2.21 -9.29 -5.89
C ARG A 35 3.52 -8.95 -6.59
N ALA A 36 3.86 -9.68 -7.67
CA ALA A 36 5.08 -9.44 -8.44
C ALA A 36 5.09 -8.04 -9.04
N PHE A 37 3.97 -7.62 -9.65
CA PHE A 37 3.80 -6.27 -10.18
C PHE A 37 3.99 -5.21 -9.10
N LEU A 38 3.33 -5.34 -7.95
CA LEU A 38 3.46 -4.38 -6.85
C LEU A 38 4.89 -4.27 -6.34
N ILE A 39 5.55 -5.41 -6.11
CA ILE A 39 6.95 -5.40 -5.66
C ILE A 39 7.82 -4.69 -6.68
N GLN A 40 7.72 -5.04 -7.95
CA GLN A 40 8.53 -4.42 -9.01
C GLN A 40 8.28 -2.92 -9.09
N SER A 41 7.01 -2.49 -9.24
CA SER A 41 6.66 -1.08 -9.39
C SER A 41 7.07 -0.24 -8.17
N LEU A 42 6.92 -0.79 -6.98
CA LEU A 42 7.33 -0.10 -5.76
C LEU A 42 8.86 -0.06 -5.62
N GLU A 43 9.59 -1.10 -5.97
CA GLU A 43 11.06 -1.13 -5.90
C GLU A 43 11.74 -0.22 -6.92
N GLU A 44 11.07 0.12 -8.01
CA GLU A 44 11.55 1.13 -8.97
C GLU A 44 11.55 2.53 -8.36
N ILE A 45 10.70 2.79 -7.35
CA ILE A 45 10.68 4.07 -6.62
C ILE A 45 11.86 4.10 -5.64
N LYS A 46 13.05 4.46 -6.10
CA LYS A 46 14.24 4.67 -5.24
C LYS A 46 14.24 6.05 -4.62
N SER A 47 13.88 7.04 -5.42
CA SER A 47 13.76 8.43 -5.04
C SER A 47 12.66 9.07 -5.86
N MET A 48 11.82 9.90 -5.26
CA MET A 48 10.73 10.60 -5.95
C MET A 48 10.41 11.94 -5.34
N GLN A 49 9.82 12.79 -6.17
CA GLN A 49 9.08 13.97 -5.75
C GLN A 49 7.66 13.93 -6.30
N SER A 50 6.71 14.45 -5.55
CA SER A 50 5.31 14.55 -5.98
C SER A 50 4.61 15.67 -5.24
N PHE A 51 3.62 16.28 -5.86
CA PHE A 51 2.58 17.00 -5.13
C PHE A 51 1.52 16.00 -4.68
N PHE A 52 0.88 16.28 -3.56
CA PHE A 52 -0.23 15.46 -3.08
C PHE A 52 -1.42 16.31 -2.66
N GLU A 53 -2.58 15.71 -2.73
CA GLU A 53 -3.83 16.22 -2.20
C GLU A 53 -4.47 15.14 -1.34
N GLN A 54 -4.78 15.47 -0.09
CA GLN A 54 -5.42 14.58 0.88
C GLN A 54 -6.80 15.11 1.22
N GLY A 55 -7.83 14.29 0.98
CA GLY A 55 -9.19 14.59 1.41
C GLY A 55 -9.34 14.57 2.93
N MET A 56 -10.09 15.50 3.48
CA MET A 56 -10.38 15.58 4.91
C MET A 56 -11.76 14.96 5.23
N GLY A 57 -11.86 13.63 5.12
CA GLY A 57 -13.08 12.88 5.41
C GLY A 57 -14.28 13.34 4.55
N SER A 58 -15.42 13.65 5.19
CA SER A 58 -16.65 14.07 4.50
C SER A 58 -16.73 15.57 4.21
N SER A 59 -15.66 16.32 4.42
CA SER A 59 -15.63 17.76 4.12
C SER A 59 -15.11 18.03 2.70
N ASP A 60 -15.59 19.10 2.06
CA ASP A 60 -15.06 19.57 0.78
C ASP A 60 -13.66 20.21 0.90
N LYS A 61 -13.01 20.08 2.07
CA LYS A 61 -11.69 20.61 2.32
C LYS A 61 -10.65 19.55 2.05
N SER A 62 -9.62 19.93 1.34
CA SER A 62 -8.42 19.10 1.13
C SER A 62 -7.18 19.77 1.73
N VAL A 63 -6.22 18.95 2.06
CA VAL A 63 -4.88 19.35 2.45
C VAL A 63 -3.96 19.05 1.28
N THR A 64 -3.18 20.03 0.86
CA THR A 64 -2.22 19.88 -0.24
C THR A 64 -0.79 20.02 0.26
N GLY A 65 0.14 19.46 -0.48
CA GLY A 65 1.55 19.58 -0.13
C GLY A 65 2.48 18.97 -1.16
N GLN A 66 3.75 18.92 -0.79
CA GLN A 66 4.80 18.26 -1.56
C GLN A 66 5.42 17.14 -0.75
N LEU A 67 5.72 16.02 -1.41
CA LEU A 67 6.43 14.88 -0.86
C LEU A 67 7.75 14.71 -1.61
N LEU A 68 8.84 14.67 -0.88
CA LEU A 68 10.13 14.14 -1.28
C LEU A 68 10.33 12.79 -0.57
N PHE A 69 10.77 11.78 -1.28
CA PHE A 69 11.07 10.47 -0.72
C PHE A 69 12.35 9.91 -1.33
N GLN A 70 13.16 9.27 -0.49
CA GLN A 70 14.33 8.49 -0.92
C GLN A 70 14.53 7.30 0.01
N ARG A 71 14.70 6.13 -0.58
CA ARG A 71 15.02 4.93 0.21
C ARG A 71 16.34 5.06 0.99
N PRO A 72 16.41 4.39 2.14
CA PRO A 72 15.38 3.49 2.70
C PRO A 72 14.25 4.21 3.44
N ASN A 73 14.48 5.28 4.15
CA ASN A 73 13.52 5.91 5.07
C ASN A 73 13.66 7.44 5.12
N LEU A 74 14.20 8.05 4.08
CA LEU A 74 14.31 9.49 3.99
C LEU A 74 13.07 10.05 3.31
N PHE A 75 12.39 10.98 3.97
CA PHE A 75 11.28 11.70 3.36
C PHE A 75 11.07 13.07 3.99
N ARG A 76 10.49 13.95 3.20
CA ARG A 76 10.03 15.26 3.64
C ARG A 76 8.69 15.57 3.03
N MET A 77 7.74 15.93 3.88
CA MET A 77 6.42 16.40 3.48
C MET A 77 6.28 17.87 3.92
N GLU A 78 6.02 18.74 2.97
CA GLU A 78 5.64 20.13 3.23
C GLU A 78 4.15 20.26 2.97
N ILE A 79 3.40 20.53 4.03
CA ILE A 79 1.94 20.67 4.00
C ILE A 79 1.61 22.15 3.91
N SER A 80 0.80 22.50 2.91
CA SER A 80 0.41 23.88 2.63
C SER A 80 -0.73 24.35 3.54
N PRO A 81 -0.90 25.68 3.73
CA PRO A 81 -2.04 26.22 4.46
C PRO A 81 -3.38 25.66 3.96
N PRO A 82 -4.40 25.49 4.82
CA PRO A 82 -4.50 26.03 6.19
C PRO A 82 -3.76 25.22 7.28
N VAL A 83 -3.16 24.07 6.94
CA VAL A 83 -2.36 23.27 7.88
C VAL A 83 -0.90 23.46 7.53
N SER A 84 -0.22 24.39 8.18
CA SER A 84 1.18 24.72 7.86
C SER A 84 2.15 23.82 8.62
N GLN A 85 2.39 22.60 8.13
CA GLN A 85 3.26 21.63 8.78
C GLN A 85 4.39 21.15 7.87
N SER A 86 5.51 20.79 8.47
CA SER A 86 6.61 20.07 7.83
C SER A 86 6.89 18.78 8.58
N ILE A 87 6.94 17.66 7.86
CA ILE A 87 7.26 16.34 8.43
C ILE A 87 8.53 15.86 7.73
N THR A 88 9.60 15.64 8.49
CA THR A 88 10.90 15.23 7.93
C THR A 88 11.41 13.99 8.63
N SER A 89 11.87 13.02 7.85
CA SER A 89 12.60 11.86 8.34
C SER A 89 14.04 11.89 7.84
N ASP A 90 14.98 11.83 8.78
CA ASP A 90 16.42 11.69 8.52
C ASP A 90 16.90 10.22 8.46
N GLY A 91 15.96 9.27 8.52
CA GLY A 91 16.21 7.83 8.54
C GLY A 91 16.29 7.22 9.94
N GLN A 92 16.33 8.04 10.99
CA GLN A 92 16.35 7.62 12.40
C GLN A 92 15.24 8.26 13.22
N SER A 93 15.04 9.56 13.03
CA SER A 93 14.05 10.38 13.72
C SER A 93 12.99 10.88 12.75
N LEU A 94 11.78 11.04 13.27
CA LEU A 94 10.66 11.70 12.60
C LEU A 94 10.42 13.04 13.28
N TRP A 95 10.64 14.12 12.54
CA TRP A 95 10.46 15.49 12.97
C TRP A 95 9.15 16.03 12.41
N THR A 96 8.25 16.46 13.27
CA THR A 96 6.99 17.12 12.88
C THR A 96 7.04 18.54 13.40
N TYR A 97 7.09 19.50 12.50
CA TYR A 97 7.07 20.93 12.82
C TYR A 97 5.70 21.52 12.45
N ASP A 98 4.96 21.92 13.45
CA ASP A 98 3.75 22.73 13.30
C ASP A 98 4.16 24.21 13.33
N LYS A 99 4.02 24.87 12.17
CA LYS A 99 4.47 26.28 12.00
C LYS A 99 3.53 27.26 12.69
N ASP A 100 2.24 26.91 12.80
CA ASP A 100 1.23 27.77 13.41
C ASP A 100 1.30 27.74 14.94
N LEU A 101 1.69 26.56 15.50
CA LEU A 101 1.92 26.40 16.94
C LEU A 101 3.35 26.72 17.38
N GLU A 102 4.25 26.98 16.43
CA GLU A 102 5.69 27.14 16.70
C GLU A 102 6.28 25.99 17.54
N GLN A 103 5.82 24.75 17.23
CA GLN A 103 6.16 23.55 17.98
C GLN A 103 6.78 22.47 17.11
N VAL A 104 7.82 21.82 17.61
CA VAL A 104 8.44 20.65 17.01
C VAL A 104 8.28 19.45 17.90
N VAL A 105 7.79 18.34 17.34
CA VAL A 105 7.77 17.04 17.99
C VAL A 105 8.75 16.13 17.27
N VAL A 106 9.66 15.51 18.00
CA VAL A 106 10.54 14.46 17.46
C VAL A 106 10.24 13.12 18.09
N LYS A 107 10.16 12.09 17.24
CA LYS A 107 9.91 10.70 17.62
C LYS A 107 10.94 9.77 17.00
N ASP A 108 11.08 8.58 17.55
CA ASP A 108 11.79 7.49 16.89
C ASP A 108 11.05 7.07 15.61
N LEU A 109 11.77 7.05 14.48
CA LEU A 109 11.14 6.74 13.18
C LEU A 109 10.59 5.32 13.14
N LYS A 110 11.33 4.33 13.67
CA LYS A 110 10.95 2.92 13.61
C LYS A 110 9.58 2.68 14.27
N ASN A 111 9.33 3.33 15.40
CA ASN A 111 8.05 3.25 16.09
C ASN A 111 6.94 3.97 15.32
N SER A 112 7.26 5.10 14.70
CA SER A 112 6.31 5.93 13.93
C SER A 112 5.90 5.31 12.59
N LEU A 113 6.74 4.50 11.94
CA LEU A 113 6.43 3.87 10.64
C LEU A 113 5.24 2.90 10.71
N SER A 114 4.93 2.34 11.89
CA SER A 114 3.74 1.50 12.08
C SER A 114 2.44 2.28 11.91
N GLU A 115 2.46 3.58 12.16
CA GLU A 115 1.36 4.52 12.00
C GLU A 115 1.29 5.11 10.58
N MET A 116 2.33 4.87 9.77
CA MET A 116 2.50 5.41 8.41
C MET A 116 2.66 4.28 7.38
N PRO A 117 1.61 3.47 7.12
CA PRO A 117 1.70 2.24 6.31
C PRO A 117 2.19 2.48 4.89
N PHE A 118 1.86 3.65 4.32
CA PHE A 118 2.34 4.01 3.00
C PHE A 118 3.86 4.25 2.97
N MET A 119 4.39 4.96 3.95
CA MET A 119 5.83 5.19 4.05
C MET A 119 6.58 3.88 4.28
N LYS A 120 6.02 2.98 5.10
CA LYS A 120 6.57 1.63 5.30
C LYS A 120 6.54 0.79 4.02
N LEU A 121 5.44 0.86 3.26
CA LEU A 121 5.31 0.19 1.97
C LEU A 121 6.34 0.69 0.95
N LEU A 122 6.56 2.00 0.86
CA LEU A 122 7.58 2.58 -0.01
C LEU A 122 8.99 2.20 0.41
N SER A 123 9.26 2.19 1.71
CA SER A 123 10.58 1.89 2.26
C SER A 123 10.98 0.43 2.07
N GLU A 124 10.07 -0.50 2.39
CA GLU A 124 10.34 -1.94 2.46
C GLU A 124 9.20 -2.74 1.78
N PRO A 125 9.00 -2.63 0.45
CA PRO A 125 7.85 -3.24 -0.23
C PRO A 125 7.73 -4.74 -0.02
N ARG A 126 8.84 -5.47 -0.15
CA ARG A 126 8.83 -6.94 0.04
C ARG A 126 8.41 -7.34 1.44
N ALA A 127 9.04 -6.73 2.45
CA ALA A 127 8.72 -7.02 3.85
C ALA A 127 7.29 -6.59 4.20
N PHE A 128 6.81 -5.47 3.68
CA PHE A 128 5.45 -5.01 3.90
C PHE A 128 4.41 -5.96 3.27
N LEU A 129 4.66 -6.44 2.07
CA LEU A 129 3.73 -7.30 1.32
C LEU A 129 3.82 -8.79 1.73
N GLU A 130 4.85 -9.19 2.49
CA GLU A 130 5.03 -10.58 2.91
C GLU A 130 3.84 -11.08 3.73
N GLY A 131 3.30 -12.24 3.36
CA GLY A 131 2.16 -12.86 4.05
C GLY A 131 0.81 -12.15 3.91
N LYS A 132 0.75 -10.98 3.28
CA LYS A 132 -0.50 -10.23 3.12
C LYS A 132 -1.31 -10.74 1.93
N GLU A 133 -2.63 -10.66 2.04
CA GLU A 133 -3.52 -10.88 0.90
C GLU A 133 -3.54 -9.65 0.01
N ILE A 134 -3.42 -9.89 -1.29
CA ILE A 134 -3.47 -8.86 -2.33
C ILE A 134 -4.56 -9.24 -3.31
N GLU A 135 -5.49 -8.32 -3.50
CA GLU A 135 -6.59 -8.42 -4.46
C GLU A 135 -6.37 -7.41 -5.58
N SER A 136 -6.51 -7.84 -6.83
CA SER A 136 -6.61 -6.93 -7.96
C SER A 136 -8.06 -6.48 -8.10
N LEU A 137 -8.31 -5.17 -8.01
CA LEU A 137 -9.66 -4.59 -8.08
C LEU A 137 -10.09 -4.23 -9.50
N SER A 138 -9.17 -4.26 -10.47
CA SER A 138 -9.44 -3.95 -11.88
C SER A 138 -8.46 -4.70 -12.79
N GLU A 139 -8.96 -5.20 -13.93
CA GLU A 139 -8.12 -5.84 -14.94
C GLU A 139 -7.40 -4.80 -15.82
N ASP A 140 -8.06 -3.70 -16.15
CA ASP A 140 -7.57 -2.66 -17.06
C ASP A 140 -6.74 -1.60 -16.34
N GLU A 141 -7.17 -1.24 -15.13
CA GLU A 141 -6.49 -0.30 -14.26
C GLU A 141 -5.65 -1.07 -13.24
N LYS A 142 -4.42 -0.66 -13.03
CA LYS A 142 -3.54 -1.26 -12.00
C LYS A 142 -3.96 -0.76 -10.62
N ARG A 143 -5.04 -1.36 -10.12
CA ARG A 143 -5.65 -1.05 -8.82
C ARG A 143 -5.61 -2.27 -7.93
N PHE A 144 -5.07 -2.13 -6.73
CA PHE A 144 -4.81 -3.23 -5.82
C PHE A 144 -5.26 -2.90 -4.41
N LYS A 145 -5.80 -3.91 -3.72
CA LYS A 145 -6.11 -3.85 -2.29
C LYS A 145 -5.23 -4.83 -1.52
N ILE A 146 -4.61 -4.33 -0.46
CA ILE A 146 -3.71 -5.06 0.42
C ILE A 146 -4.39 -5.15 1.79
N ALA A 147 -4.78 -6.34 2.22
CA ALA A 147 -5.42 -6.55 3.52
C ALA A 147 -4.40 -6.46 4.66
N ILE A 148 -4.75 -5.75 5.72
CA ILE A 148 -3.98 -5.64 6.96
C ILE A 148 -4.72 -6.45 8.03
N LYS A 149 -4.22 -7.65 8.35
CA LYS A 149 -4.90 -8.62 9.22
C LYS A 149 -4.50 -8.54 10.68
N GLU A 150 -3.52 -7.71 11.00
CA GLU A 150 -3.09 -7.47 12.37
C GLU A 150 -4.25 -6.88 13.20
N ASN A 151 -4.76 -7.64 14.16
CA ASN A 151 -5.95 -7.29 14.94
C ASN A 151 -5.82 -5.98 15.73
N GLU A 152 -4.60 -5.60 16.10
CA GLU A 152 -4.32 -4.38 16.85
C GLU A 152 -4.07 -3.18 15.93
N SER A 153 -3.98 -3.38 14.62
CA SER A 153 -3.80 -2.29 13.68
C SER A 153 -5.08 -1.46 13.54
N PRO A 154 -5.01 -0.13 13.64
CA PRO A 154 -6.14 0.74 13.32
C PRO A 154 -6.47 0.72 11.82
N ILE A 155 -5.59 0.17 10.99
CA ILE A 155 -5.73 0.10 9.55
C ILE A 155 -6.27 -1.28 9.16
N GLU A 156 -7.26 -1.30 8.28
CA GLU A 156 -7.89 -2.51 7.79
C GLU A 156 -7.30 -2.97 6.45
N PHE A 157 -7.06 -2.03 5.55
CA PHE A 157 -6.47 -2.28 4.24
C PHE A 157 -5.82 -1.03 3.66
N VAL A 158 -4.99 -1.24 2.64
CA VAL A 158 -4.42 -0.18 1.81
C VAL A 158 -4.78 -0.47 0.36
N GLU A 159 -5.37 0.50 -0.35
CA GLU A 159 -5.54 0.44 -1.79
C GLU A 159 -4.51 1.33 -2.48
N LEU A 160 -4.01 0.85 -3.61
CA LEU A 160 -3.08 1.56 -4.48
C LEU A 160 -3.63 1.58 -5.89
N ASP A 161 -3.73 2.76 -6.47
CA ASP A 161 -4.01 2.94 -7.88
C ASP A 161 -2.75 3.42 -8.60
N PHE A 162 -2.51 2.86 -9.77
CA PHE A 162 -1.37 3.23 -10.62
C PHE A 162 -1.88 3.84 -11.93
N SER A 163 -1.24 4.91 -12.35
CA SER A 163 -1.44 5.54 -13.66
C SER A 163 -0.10 5.69 -14.35
N SER A 164 0.02 5.24 -15.59
CA SER A 164 1.28 5.28 -16.34
C SER A 164 2.47 4.67 -15.60
N GLY A 165 2.23 3.63 -14.80
CA GLY A 165 3.26 2.93 -14.02
C GLY A 165 3.65 3.61 -12.69
N LEU A 166 3.09 4.76 -12.37
CA LEU A 166 3.33 5.49 -11.12
C LEU A 166 2.11 5.44 -10.21
N ILE A 167 2.33 5.52 -8.91
CA ILE A 167 1.24 5.61 -7.93
C ILE A 167 0.49 6.92 -8.15
N SER A 168 -0.82 6.83 -8.38
CA SER A 168 -1.69 8.00 -8.55
C SER A 168 -2.60 8.24 -7.35
N ARG A 169 -2.94 7.18 -6.61
CA ARG A 169 -3.82 7.27 -5.43
C ARG A 169 -3.44 6.22 -4.39
N ILE A 170 -3.60 6.61 -3.14
CA ILE A 170 -3.57 5.72 -1.99
C ILE A 170 -4.84 5.94 -1.19
N PHE A 171 -5.48 4.84 -0.84
CA PHE A 171 -6.60 4.85 0.09
C PHE A 171 -6.30 3.91 1.25
N VAL A 172 -6.40 4.42 2.48
CA VAL A 172 -6.16 3.66 3.70
C VAL A 172 -7.51 3.49 4.41
N GLY A 173 -8.02 2.26 4.39
CA GLY A 173 -9.22 1.90 5.13
C GLY A 173 -8.91 1.78 6.63
N SER A 174 -9.70 2.44 7.46
CA SER A 174 -9.52 2.48 8.90
C SER A 174 -10.59 1.65 9.62
N ARG A 175 -10.20 0.93 10.67
CA ARG A 175 -11.13 0.28 11.62
C ARG A 175 -11.71 1.29 12.61
N VAL A 176 -11.00 2.41 12.80
CA VAL A 176 -11.32 3.44 13.78
C VAL A 176 -11.15 4.81 13.13
N GLY A 177 -12.24 5.55 12.99
CA GLY A 177 -12.23 6.88 12.41
C GLY A 177 -12.42 6.91 10.89
N ALA A 178 -12.19 8.08 10.29
CA ALA A 178 -12.34 8.28 8.86
C ALA A 178 -11.19 7.63 8.06
N PRO A 179 -11.47 7.11 6.85
CA PRO A 179 -10.42 6.65 5.97
C PRO A 179 -9.55 7.82 5.51
N LEU A 180 -8.33 7.51 5.10
CA LEU A 180 -7.40 8.45 4.50
C LEU A 180 -7.33 8.22 2.99
N GLU A 181 -7.50 9.28 2.21
CA GLU A 181 -7.34 9.24 0.76
C GLU A 181 -6.35 10.31 0.31
N VAL A 182 -5.35 9.89 -0.46
CA VAL A 182 -4.29 10.77 -0.97
C VAL A 182 -4.14 10.56 -2.46
N PHE A 183 -4.22 11.64 -3.23
CA PHE A 183 -3.93 11.66 -4.65
C PHE A 183 -2.55 12.25 -4.88
N PHE A 184 -1.79 11.64 -5.79
CA PHE A 184 -0.47 12.12 -6.20
C PHE A 184 -0.53 12.74 -7.59
N ASN A 185 0.02 13.93 -7.69
CA ASN A 185 0.07 14.69 -8.92
C ASN A 185 1.52 15.01 -9.28
N GLN A 186 1.84 15.00 -10.57
CA GLN A 186 3.16 15.36 -11.09
C GLN A 186 4.31 14.55 -10.42
N MET A 187 4.05 13.27 -10.12
CA MET A 187 5.07 12.39 -9.57
C MET A 187 6.21 12.22 -10.58
N SER A 188 7.43 12.40 -10.11
CA SER A 188 8.65 12.19 -10.88
C SER A 188 9.60 11.29 -10.12
N LEU A 189 10.05 10.21 -10.79
CA LEU A 189 11.11 9.37 -10.25
C LEU A 189 12.45 10.04 -10.51
N LEU A 190 13.31 10.00 -9.53
CA LEU A 190 14.63 10.60 -9.55
C LEU A 190 15.68 9.54 -9.25
N GLU A 191 16.87 9.71 -9.75
CA GLU A 191 17.97 8.81 -9.42
C GLU A 191 18.35 8.96 -7.94
N ARG A 192 18.46 10.20 -7.49
CA ARG A 192 18.78 10.56 -6.10
C ARG A 192 18.37 12.01 -5.81
N LEU A 193 17.97 12.25 -4.57
CA LEU A 193 17.81 13.59 -4.00
C LEU A 193 19.03 13.97 -3.15
N PRO A 194 19.38 15.27 -3.02
CA PRO A 194 20.41 15.72 -2.09
C PRO A 194 20.05 15.32 -0.65
N ASN A 195 21.02 14.82 0.10
CA ASN A 195 20.75 14.39 1.49
C ASN A 195 20.32 15.56 2.38
N GLU A 196 20.71 16.78 2.04
CA GLU A 196 20.37 18.02 2.73
C GLU A 196 18.87 18.26 2.79
N GLU A 197 18.12 17.76 1.82
CA GLU A 197 16.64 17.84 1.79
C GLU A 197 15.99 17.12 2.97
N PHE A 198 16.67 16.15 3.57
CA PHE A 198 16.17 15.33 4.65
C PHE A 198 16.75 15.66 6.01
N ILE A 199 17.49 16.77 6.11
CA ILE A 199 18.03 17.27 7.37
C ILE A 199 17.03 18.27 7.95
N PHE A 200 16.49 17.95 9.14
CA PHE A 200 15.67 18.90 9.88
C PHE A 200 16.57 19.88 10.63
N VAL A 201 16.41 21.17 10.37
CA VAL A 201 17.09 22.23 11.10
C VAL A 201 16.11 22.85 12.09
N LEU A 202 16.36 22.68 13.38
CA LEU A 202 15.51 23.20 14.44
C LEU A 202 15.50 24.74 14.40
N PRO A 203 14.34 25.39 14.20
CA PRO A 203 14.27 26.86 14.24
C PRO A 203 14.57 27.40 15.65
N GLN A 204 14.91 28.69 15.74
CA GLN A 204 15.11 29.33 17.02
C GLN A 204 13.76 29.64 17.70
N ASN A 205 13.75 29.63 19.02
CA ASN A 205 12.60 29.98 19.85
C ASN A 205 11.34 29.08 19.60
N ILE A 206 11.58 27.81 19.37
CA ILE A 206 10.57 26.80 19.12
C ILE A 206 10.39 25.93 20.36
N ASP A 207 9.15 25.53 20.67
CA ASP A 207 8.86 24.52 21.66
C ASP A 207 9.23 23.14 21.09
N LEU A 208 10.18 22.44 21.75
CA LEU A 208 10.64 21.12 21.35
C LEU A 208 10.14 20.04 22.31
N ILE A 209 9.35 19.12 21.79
CA ILE A 209 8.90 17.92 22.48
C ILE A 209 9.69 16.72 21.97
N ASP A 210 10.59 16.17 22.77
CA ASP A 210 11.40 14.99 22.42
C ASP A 210 10.75 13.73 23.00
N ASN A 211 10.23 12.86 22.11
CA ASN A 211 9.57 11.60 22.41
C ASN A 211 10.32 10.39 21.83
N ARG A 212 11.63 10.46 21.70
CA ARG A 212 12.48 9.36 21.23
C ARG A 212 12.81 8.36 22.33
#